data_67158ee723a337925a47c30d440bec33
#
_entry.id   67158ee723a337925a47c30d440bec33
#
_cell.length_a   1.000
_cell.length_b   1.000
_cell.length_c   1.000
_cell.angle_alpha   90.00
_cell.angle_beta   90.00
_cell.angle_gamma   90.00
#
_symmetry.space_group_name_H-M   'P 1'
#
loop_
_entity.id
_entity.type
_entity.pdbx_description
1 polymer ?
#
loop_
_entity_poly.entity_id
_entity_poly.type
_entity_poly.pdbx_seq_one_letter_code
_entity_poly.pdbx_strand_id
1 'polypeptide(L)'
;MPNDHNPPSPGHALTEEHRNNAEIARSEAEHFRRMAEEAREVRDHHREELEMIRQEREKLRETGETARIAGEEARAAADEARYATVQAVQAAAASLQTNLEQMKAVEEMRRTLRDIQDLRRPDRN
;
A
#
# COMPACT_ATOMS: atom_id res chain seq x y z
N MET A 1 -50.14 -27.63 -80.69
CA MET A 1 -49.48 -26.76 -79.70
C MET A 1 -48.05 -27.23 -79.56
N PRO A 2 -47.06 -26.51 -80.13
CA PRO A 2 -45.70 -26.92 -79.94
C PRO A 2 -45.28 -26.57 -78.49
N ASN A 3 -44.85 -27.59 -77.84
CA ASN A 3 -44.21 -27.44 -76.51
C ASN A 3 -42.82 -26.87 -76.73
N ASP A 4 -42.69 -25.56 -76.57
CA ASP A 4 -41.40 -24.89 -76.53
C ASP A 4 -40.73 -25.18 -75.15
N HIS A 5 -40.28 -26.42 -75.05
CA HIS A 5 -39.25 -26.72 -74.08
C HIS A 5 -37.89 -26.42 -74.71
N ASN A 6 -37.58 -25.14 -74.80
CA ASN A 6 -36.27 -24.71 -75.13
C ASN A 6 -35.37 -24.93 -73.85
N PRO A 7 -34.41 -25.82 -73.94
CA PRO A 7 -33.51 -26.01 -72.79
C PRO A 7 -32.77 -24.69 -72.47
N PRO A 8 -32.59 -24.36 -71.25
CA PRO A 8 -31.87 -23.13 -70.87
C PRO A 8 -30.52 -23.13 -71.59
N SER A 9 -30.15 -22.01 -72.17
CA SER A 9 -28.90 -21.88 -72.90
C SER A 9 -27.72 -22.15 -71.94
N PRO A 10 -26.62 -22.80 -72.39
CA PRO A 10 -25.45 -23.09 -71.55
C PRO A 10 -24.88 -21.88 -70.84
N GLY A 11 -25.03 -20.68 -71.41
CA GLY A 11 -24.64 -19.42 -70.74
C GLY A 11 -25.50 -19.02 -69.60
N HIS A 12 -26.75 -19.46 -69.53
CA HIS A 12 -27.65 -19.16 -68.37
C HIS A 12 -27.31 -19.99 -67.16
N ALA A 13 -26.96 -21.25 -67.30
CA ALA A 13 -26.53 -22.13 -66.23
C ALA A 13 -25.19 -21.67 -65.61
N LEU A 14 -24.25 -21.25 -66.42
CA LEU A 14 -22.97 -20.67 -66.00
C LEU A 14 -23.17 -19.35 -65.24
N THR A 15 -24.16 -18.53 -65.65
CA THR A 15 -24.44 -17.26 -64.94
C THR A 15 -25.07 -17.49 -63.58
N GLU A 16 -25.95 -18.48 -63.42
CA GLU A 16 -26.52 -18.86 -62.11
C GLU A 16 -25.48 -19.48 -61.20
N GLU A 17 -24.60 -20.32 -61.71
CA GLU A 17 -23.49 -20.88 -60.96
C GLU A 17 -22.53 -19.79 -60.48
N HIS A 18 -22.23 -18.80 -61.30
CA HIS A 18 -21.43 -17.64 -60.95
C HIS A 18 -22.10 -16.79 -59.85
N ARG A 19 -23.41 -16.60 -59.89
CA ARG A 19 -24.17 -15.90 -58.83
C ARG A 19 -24.12 -16.66 -57.52
N ASN A 20 -24.35 -17.97 -57.53
CA ASN A 20 -24.30 -18.80 -56.35
C ASN A 20 -22.93 -18.79 -55.71
N ASN A 21 -21.87 -18.86 -56.50
CA ASN A 21 -20.49 -18.77 -56.03
C ASN A 21 -20.20 -17.39 -55.41
N ALA A 22 -20.71 -16.31 -56.04
CA ALA A 22 -20.58 -14.96 -55.49
C ALA A 22 -21.32 -14.77 -54.17
N GLU A 23 -22.51 -15.35 -54.00
CA GLU A 23 -23.27 -15.31 -52.76
C GLU A 23 -22.59 -16.10 -51.64
N ILE A 24 -22.06 -17.28 -51.93
CA ILE A 24 -21.28 -18.09 -50.98
C ILE A 24 -20.04 -17.31 -50.55
N ALA A 25 -19.32 -16.70 -51.48
CA ALA A 25 -18.14 -15.89 -51.14
C ALA A 25 -18.48 -14.68 -50.27
N ARG A 26 -19.59 -14.01 -50.49
CA ARG A 26 -20.07 -12.91 -49.63
C ARG A 26 -20.46 -13.40 -48.26
N SER A 27 -21.15 -14.53 -48.16
CA SER A 27 -21.54 -15.13 -46.90
C SER A 27 -20.33 -15.53 -46.07
N GLU A 28 -19.32 -16.13 -46.69
CA GLU A 28 -18.05 -16.47 -46.02
C GLU A 28 -17.29 -15.22 -45.61
N ALA A 29 -17.21 -14.20 -46.45
CA ALA A 29 -16.57 -12.93 -46.12
C ALA A 29 -17.25 -12.23 -44.92
N GLU A 30 -18.58 -12.24 -44.89
CA GLU A 30 -19.37 -11.71 -43.76
C GLU A 30 -19.13 -12.51 -42.50
N HIS A 31 -19.06 -13.82 -42.58
CA HIS A 31 -18.75 -14.68 -41.43
C HIS A 31 -17.37 -14.38 -40.87
N PHE A 32 -16.34 -14.27 -41.71
CA PHE A 32 -14.99 -13.91 -41.26
C PHE A 32 -14.93 -12.50 -40.66
N ARG A 33 -15.69 -11.56 -41.19
CA ARG A 33 -15.78 -10.21 -40.63
C ARG A 33 -16.37 -10.22 -39.24
N ARG A 34 -17.45 -10.97 -39.02
CA ARG A 34 -18.06 -11.13 -37.68
C ARG A 34 -17.10 -11.77 -36.69
N MET A 35 -16.42 -12.82 -37.10
CA MET A 35 -15.41 -13.47 -36.24
C MET A 35 -14.28 -12.53 -35.89
N ALA A 36 -13.82 -11.70 -36.83
CA ALA A 36 -12.79 -10.70 -36.59
C ALA A 36 -13.27 -9.61 -35.64
N GLU A 37 -14.52 -9.19 -35.75
CA GLU A 37 -15.12 -8.19 -34.84
C GLU A 37 -15.31 -8.73 -33.44
N GLU A 38 -15.81 -9.95 -33.29
CA GLU A 38 -15.90 -10.64 -32.00
C GLU A 38 -14.52 -10.79 -31.34
N ALA A 39 -13.50 -11.14 -32.12
CA ALA A 39 -12.14 -11.23 -31.60
C ALA A 39 -11.59 -9.87 -31.14
N ARG A 40 -11.94 -8.77 -31.80
CA ARG A 40 -11.59 -7.42 -31.35
C ARG A 40 -12.28 -7.05 -30.05
N GLU A 41 -13.56 -7.32 -29.94
CA GLU A 41 -14.32 -7.07 -28.73
C GLU A 41 -13.74 -7.82 -27.53
N VAL A 42 -13.38 -9.08 -27.71
CA VAL A 42 -12.72 -9.89 -26.67
C VAL A 42 -11.37 -9.30 -26.27
N ARG A 43 -10.58 -8.85 -27.25
CA ARG A 43 -9.28 -8.19 -26.99
C ARG A 43 -9.44 -6.88 -26.23
N ASP A 44 -10.44 -6.07 -26.61
CA ASP A 44 -10.70 -4.79 -25.98
C ASP A 44 -11.17 -4.99 -24.54
N HIS A 45 -12.03 -5.98 -24.31
CA HIS A 45 -12.47 -6.36 -22.98
C HIS A 45 -11.29 -6.84 -22.11
N HIS A 46 -10.41 -7.65 -22.67
CA HIS A 46 -9.18 -8.07 -21.98
C HIS A 46 -8.26 -6.91 -21.62
N ARG A 47 -8.11 -5.94 -22.52
CA ARG A 47 -7.32 -4.73 -22.23
C ARG A 47 -7.91 -3.92 -21.10
N GLU A 48 -9.22 -3.76 -21.07
CA GLU A 48 -9.92 -3.06 -19.98
C GLU A 48 -9.71 -3.76 -18.64
N GLU A 49 -9.85 -5.09 -18.60
CA GLU A 49 -9.60 -5.89 -17.40
C GLU A 49 -8.16 -5.77 -16.91
N LEU A 50 -7.19 -5.85 -17.81
CA LEU A 50 -5.77 -5.70 -17.48
C LEU A 50 -5.47 -4.29 -16.97
N GLU A 51 -6.08 -3.27 -17.54
CA GLU A 51 -5.92 -1.89 -17.08
C GLU A 51 -6.51 -1.69 -15.67
N MET A 52 -7.67 -2.28 -15.39
CA MET A 52 -8.25 -2.26 -14.05
C MET A 52 -7.34 -2.94 -13.03
N ILE A 53 -6.78 -4.09 -13.35
CA ILE A 53 -5.82 -4.80 -12.49
C ILE A 53 -4.58 -3.94 -12.25
N ARG A 54 -4.07 -3.30 -13.29
CA ARG A 54 -2.92 -2.40 -13.17
C ARG A 54 -3.20 -1.22 -12.25
N GLN A 55 -4.38 -0.61 -12.36
CA GLN A 55 -4.79 0.49 -11.50
C GLN A 55 -4.95 0.05 -10.05
N GLU A 56 -5.53 -1.12 -9.81
CA GLU A 56 -5.66 -1.68 -8.46
C GLU A 56 -4.30 -1.99 -7.84
N ARG A 57 -3.37 -2.54 -8.60
CA ARG A 57 -1.99 -2.77 -8.14
C ARG A 57 -1.29 -1.48 -7.78
N GLU A 58 -1.47 -0.44 -8.58
CA GLU A 58 -0.87 0.87 -8.30
C GLU A 58 -1.44 1.49 -7.02
N LYS A 59 -2.75 1.39 -6.80
CA LYS A 59 -3.38 1.82 -5.54
C LYS A 59 -2.85 1.06 -4.34
N LEU A 60 -2.68 -0.26 -4.45
CA LEU A 60 -2.11 -1.08 -3.39
C LEU A 60 -0.66 -0.70 -3.12
N ARG A 61 0.12 -0.42 -4.16
CA ARG A 61 1.49 0.05 -4.02
C ARG A 61 1.56 1.40 -3.29
N GLU A 62 0.73 2.36 -3.67
CA GLU A 62 0.64 3.66 -3.01
C GLU A 62 0.21 3.54 -1.54
N THR A 63 -0.77 2.71 -1.26
CA THR A 63 -1.22 2.42 0.10
C THR A 63 -0.11 1.78 0.93
N GLY A 64 0.60 0.82 0.35
CA GLY A 64 1.76 0.17 0.99
C GLY A 64 2.88 1.15 1.28
N GLU A 65 3.19 2.06 0.37
CA GLU A 65 4.20 3.10 0.56
C GLU A 65 3.80 4.10 1.66
N THR A 66 2.54 4.52 1.67
CA THR A 66 2.02 5.38 2.73
C THR A 66 2.10 4.71 4.10
N ALA A 67 1.75 3.43 4.18
CA ALA A 67 1.87 2.65 5.42
C ALA A 67 3.32 2.49 5.86
N ARG A 68 4.26 2.31 4.93
CA ARG A 68 5.69 2.23 5.22
C ARG A 68 6.22 3.53 5.82
N ILE A 69 5.88 4.66 5.22
CA ILE A 69 6.26 5.99 5.72
C ILE A 69 5.69 6.23 7.12
N ALA A 70 4.41 5.96 7.33
CA ALA A 70 3.78 6.08 8.64
C ALA A 70 4.43 5.16 9.68
N GLY A 71 4.83 3.95 9.30
CA GLY A 71 5.57 3.03 10.16
C GLY A 71 6.94 3.55 10.55
N GLU A 72 7.68 4.15 9.62
CA GLU A 72 8.98 4.77 9.90
C GLU A 72 8.85 5.99 10.83
N GLU A 73 7.87 6.84 10.60
CA GLU A 73 7.58 7.98 11.48
C GLU A 73 7.22 7.54 12.89
N ALA A 74 6.39 6.48 13.01
CA ALA A 74 6.02 5.92 14.31
C ALA A 74 7.23 5.34 15.05
N ARG A 75 8.15 4.68 14.34
CA ARG A 75 9.40 4.17 14.93
C ARG A 75 10.28 5.30 15.41
N ALA A 76 10.46 6.34 14.60
CA ALA A 76 11.25 7.51 14.97
C ALA A 76 10.68 8.19 16.21
N ALA A 77 9.37 8.37 16.27
CA ALA A 77 8.69 8.95 17.45
C ALA A 77 8.85 8.06 18.69
N ALA A 78 8.77 6.74 18.55
CA ALA A 78 8.99 5.80 19.64
C ALA A 78 10.43 5.86 20.16
N ASP A 79 11.43 5.96 19.28
CA ASP A 79 12.83 6.08 19.65
C ASP A 79 13.11 7.38 20.37
N GLU A 80 12.55 8.50 19.91
CA GLU A 80 12.63 9.79 20.62
C GLU A 80 12.00 9.72 22.02
N ALA A 81 10.83 9.09 22.14
CA ALA A 81 10.16 8.91 23.43
C ALA A 81 10.99 8.05 24.40
N ARG A 82 11.61 6.98 23.91
CA ARG A 82 12.52 6.15 24.72
C ARG A 82 13.74 6.94 25.18
N TYR A 83 14.34 7.69 24.29
CA TYR A 83 15.48 8.53 24.61
C TYR A 83 15.12 9.57 25.67
N ALA A 84 14.01 10.28 25.52
CA ALA A 84 13.51 11.23 26.49
C ALA A 84 13.22 10.58 27.84
N THR A 85 12.66 9.37 27.87
CA THR A 85 12.41 8.60 29.08
C THR A 85 13.72 8.24 29.79
N VAL A 86 14.72 7.77 29.07
CA VAL A 86 16.04 7.47 29.61
C VAL A 86 16.69 8.73 30.22
N GLN A 87 16.64 9.84 29.54
CA GLN A 87 17.16 11.11 30.04
C GLN A 87 16.41 11.57 31.30
N ALA A 88 15.09 11.45 31.33
CA ALA A 88 14.29 11.80 32.51
C ALA A 88 14.64 10.93 33.72
N VAL A 89 14.83 9.63 33.52
CA VAL A 89 15.27 8.71 34.57
C VAL A 89 16.66 9.07 35.11
N GLN A 90 17.59 9.37 34.19
CA GLN A 90 18.95 9.80 34.59
C GLN A 90 18.93 11.11 35.36
N ALA A 91 18.14 12.08 34.94
CA ALA A 91 17.98 13.36 35.63
C ALA A 91 17.37 13.16 37.01
N ALA A 92 16.35 12.30 37.14
CA ALA A 92 15.74 11.96 38.42
C ALA A 92 16.74 11.27 39.37
N ALA A 93 17.54 10.33 38.84
CA ALA A 93 18.59 9.67 39.64
C ALA A 93 19.65 10.65 40.12
N ALA A 94 20.10 11.55 39.27
CA ALA A 94 21.04 12.61 39.63
C ALA A 94 20.47 13.54 40.70
N SER A 95 19.22 13.93 40.58
CA SER A 95 18.50 14.75 41.55
C SER A 95 18.39 14.05 42.92
N LEU A 96 18.05 12.76 42.93
CA LEU A 96 17.99 11.96 44.15
C LEU A 96 19.36 11.84 44.83
N GLN A 97 20.42 11.65 44.02
CA GLN A 97 21.78 11.60 44.57
C GLN A 97 22.21 12.92 45.19
N THR A 98 21.90 14.04 44.55
CA THR A 98 22.15 15.38 45.12
C THR A 98 21.39 15.56 46.44
N ASN A 99 20.13 15.15 46.51
CA ASN A 99 19.33 15.21 47.71
C ASN A 99 19.93 14.35 48.84
N LEU A 100 20.40 13.15 48.56
CA LEU A 100 21.08 12.29 49.52
C LEU A 100 22.37 12.93 50.05
N GLU A 101 23.16 13.55 49.21
CA GLU A 101 24.38 14.27 49.62
C GLU A 101 24.04 15.46 50.53
N GLN A 102 23.00 16.22 50.20
CA GLN A 102 22.51 17.30 51.03
C GLN A 102 22.01 16.79 52.41
N MET A 103 21.29 15.70 52.42
CA MET A 103 20.83 15.07 53.68
C MET A 103 21.99 14.61 54.57
N LYS A 104 23.03 14.03 53.96
CA LYS A 104 24.25 13.67 54.71
C LYS A 104 24.96 14.90 55.25
N ALA A 105 25.08 15.97 54.50
CA ALA A 105 25.68 17.22 54.96
C ALA A 105 24.89 17.83 56.10
N VAL A 106 23.57 17.83 56.04
CA VAL A 106 22.69 18.29 57.15
C VAL A 106 22.85 17.43 58.39
N GLU A 107 22.95 16.12 58.21
CA GLU A 107 23.16 15.20 59.37
C GLU A 107 24.52 15.43 60.07
N GLU A 108 25.57 15.65 59.29
CA GLU A 108 26.89 16.00 59.78
C GLU A 108 26.87 17.34 60.53
N MET A 109 26.17 18.35 60.02
CA MET A 109 25.97 19.62 60.73
C MET A 109 25.24 19.44 62.05
N ARG A 110 24.22 18.63 62.14
CA ARG A 110 23.50 18.30 63.36
C ARG A 110 24.38 17.64 64.38
N ARG A 111 25.21 16.70 63.98
CA ARG A 111 26.19 16.06 64.86
C ARG A 111 27.17 17.08 65.45
N THR A 112 27.71 17.93 64.56
CA THR A 112 28.65 18.98 64.96
C THR A 112 27.99 19.95 65.97
N LEU A 113 26.75 20.36 65.76
CA LEU A 113 26.00 21.21 66.66
C LEU A 113 25.75 20.55 68.01
N ARG A 114 25.45 19.27 68.04
CA ARG A 114 25.31 18.51 69.33
C ARG A 114 26.61 18.47 70.06
N ASP A 115 27.70 18.18 69.39
CA ASP A 115 29.01 18.14 70.00
C ASP A 115 29.41 19.50 70.59
N ILE A 116 29.13 20.60 69.92
CA ILE A 116 29.37 21.95 70.39
C ILE A 116 28.48 22.26 71.61
N GLN A 117 27.22 21.87 71.55
CA GLN A 117 26.31 22.07 72.72
C GLN A 117 26.73 21.26 73.92
N ASP A 118 27.20 20.04 73.76
CA ASP A 118 27.70 19.21 74.83
C ASP A 118 28.98 19.77 75.44
N LEU A 119 29.84 20.38 74.62
CA LEU A 119 31.04 21.09 75.16
C LEU A 119 30.70 22.37 75.92
N ARG A 120 29.59 23.03 75.55
CA ARG A 120 29.15 24.26 76.21
C ARG A 120 28.38 24.02 77.54
N ARG A 121 27.86 22.83 77.77
CA ARG A 121 27.19 22.50 78.99
C ARG A 121 28.21 22.18 80.02
N PRO A 122 28.32 22.98 81.06
CA PRO A 122 29.16 22.59 82.18
C PRO A 122 28.58 21.32 82.86
N ASP A 123 29.47 20.39 83.27
CA ASP A 123 29.09 19.17 83.93
C ASP A 123 28.08 19.47 85.04
N ARG A 124 26.85 18.97 84.86
CA ARG A 124 25.83 18.95 85.88
C ARG A 124 26.06 17.73 86.81
N ASN A 125 26.84 17.91 87.75
CA ASN A 125 26.83 17.02 88.91
C ASN A 125 26.04 17.62 90.04
#